data_e100776d23e9e0cc3acb2e8439f2050b
#
_entry.id   e100776d23e9e0cc3acb2e8439f2050b
#
_cell.length_a   1.000
_cell.length_b   1.000
_cell.length_c   1.000
_cell.angle_alpha   90.00
_cell.angle_beta   90.00
_cell.angle_gamma   90.00
#
_symmetry.space_group_name_H-M   'P 1'
#
loop_
_entity.id
_entity.type
_entity.pdbx_description
1 polymer ?
#
loop_
_entity_poly.entity_id
_entity_poly.type
_entity_poly.pdbx_seq_one_letter_code
_entity_poly.pdbx_strand_id
1 'polypeptide(L)'
;MTEPASPTYLTRRIGPGDPACGFRCGKHPLDDYFRRHALPNDQGNVGLAYVVDASADDVAAGLPTVIAFYTLSMAAVVSADVGSVMEKKLPRYPMPVALIGRLAVDDRARGRRLGEALLLDALYRVTAAAEIVGCLGIIVDAKDEDGKLPDVNYPHPSCCLSSKCYPISSS
;
A
#
# COMPACT_ATOMS: atom_id res chain seq x y z
N MET A 1 -21.22 15.72 -17.83
CA MET A 1 -20.02 14.86 -17.96
C MET A 1 -20.03 13.92 -16.79
N THR A 2 -20.33 12.66 -17.04
CA THR A 2 -20.26 11.61 -16.03
C THR A 2 -18.78 11.22 -15.91
N GLU A 3 -18.15 11.48 -14.75
CA GLU A 3 -16.88 10.85 -14.45
C GLU A 3 -17.05 9.33 -14.57
N PRO A 4 -16.14 8.63 -15.24
CA PRO A 4 -16.18 7.18 -15.22
C PRO A 4 -15.99 6.76 -13.77
N ALA A 5 -17.00 6.12 -13.19
CA ALA A 5 -16.91 5.55 -11.86
C ALA A 5 -15.67 4.66 -11.83
N SER A 6 -14.66 5.06 -11.07
CA SER A 6 -13.49 4.22 -10.83
C SER A 6 -14.01 2.90 -10.25
N PRO A 7 -13.61 1.76 -10.79
CA PRO A 7 -14.07 0.49 -10.25
C PRO A 7 -13.70 0.43 -8.77
N THR A 8 -14.70 0.36 -7.92
CA THR A 8 -14.49 0.27 -6.48
C THR A 8 -14.05 -1.15 -6.15
N TYR A 9 -12.74 -1.37 -6.04
CA TYR A 9 -12.21 -2.63 -5.58
C TYR A 9 -12.32 -2.71 -4.05
N LEU A 10 -12.94 -3.77 -3.57
CA LEU A 10 -13.00 -4.06 -2.14
C LEU A 10 -11.75 -4.84 -1.74
N THR A 11 -11.10 -4.40 -0.67
CA THR A 11 -9.99 -5.11 -0.06
C THR A 11 -10.44 -5.85 1.19
N ARG A 12 -9.83 -7.00 1.46
CA ARG A 12 -9.97 -7.77 2.69
C ARG A 12 -8.61 -8.18 3.24
N ARG A 13 -8.58 -8.60 4.49
CA ARG A 13 -7.38 -9.20 5.07
C ARG A 13 -7.04 -10.52 4.36
N ILE A 14 -5.75 -10.80 4.23
CA ILE A 14 -5.26 -12.06 3.69
C ILE A 14 -5.77 -13.25 4.50
N GLY A 15 -6.12 -14.33 3.84
CA GLY A 15 -6.62 -15.57 4.43
C GLY A 15 -5.71 -16.78 4.15
N PRO A 16 -5.96 -17.92 4.85
CA PRO A 16 -5.08 -19.09 4.77
C PRO A 16 -4.89 -19.69 3.38
N GLY A 17 -5.89 -19.57 2.50
CA GLY A 17 -5.83 -20.09 1.14
C GLY A 17 -5.11 -19.18 0.13
N ASP A 18 -4.96 -17.90 0.44
CA ASP A 18 -4.46 -16.91 -0.51
C ASP A 18 -3.00 -17.13 -0.95
N PRO A 19 -2.06 -17.51 -0.07
CA PRO A 19 -0.67 -17.73 -0.49
C PRO A 19 -0.49 -18.77 -1.59
N ALA A 20 -1.42 -19.71 -1.70
CA ALA A 20 -1.38 -20.80 -2.67
C ALA A 20 -2.15 -20.51 -3.98
N CYS A 21 -2.73 -19.31 -4.14
CA CYS A 21 -3.60 -18.98 -5.27
C CYS A 21 -2.88 -18.83 -6.62
N GLY A 22 -1.55 -18.83 -6.63
CA GLY A 22 -0.77 -18.65 -7.86
C GLY A 22 -0.57 -17.18 -8.26
N PHE A 23 -0.67 -16.24 -7.33
CA PHE A 23 -0.34 -14.83 -7.54
C PHE A 23 1.09 -14.67 -8.04
N ARG A 24 1.26 -13.82 -9.05
CA ARG A 24 2.58 -13.41 -9.56
C ARG A 24 2.52 -12.02 -10.16
N CYS A 25 3.39 -11.14 -9.71
CA CYS A 25 3.52 -9.78 -10.26
C CYS A 25 4.74 -9.59 -11.17
N GLY A 26 5.52 -10.64 -11.40
CA GLY A 26 6.76 -10.60 -12.19
C GLY A 26 7.99 -10.10 -11.42
N LYS A 27 7.84 -9.75 -10.14
CA LYS A 27 8.94 -9.38 -9.24
C LYS A 27 9.13 -10.50 -8.20
N HIS A 28 10.14 -11.32 -8.39
CA HIS A 28 10.40 -12.50 -7.55
C HIS A 28 10.37 -12.21 -6.02
N PRO A 29 10.98 -11.12 -5.51
CA PRO A 29 10.91 -10.83 -4.08
C PRO A 29 9.50 -10.57 -3.55
N LEU A 30 8.62 -9.95 -4.35
CA LEU A 30 7.23 -9.69 -3.99
C LEU A 30 6.39 -10.96 -4.07
N ASP A 31 6.61 -11.78 -5.10
CA ASP A 31 5.93 -13.06 -5.29
C ASP A 31 6.29 -14.04 -4.17
N ASP A 32 7.58 -14.12 -3.82
CA ASP A 32 8.06 -14.96 -2.71
C ASP A 32 7.53 -14.48 -1.36
N TYR A 33 7.51 -13.16 -1.14
CA TYR A 33 6.93 -12.57 0.07
C TYR A 33 5.45 -12.94 0.20
N PHE A 34 4.65 -12.76 -0.86
CA PHE A 34 3.22 -13.08 -0.82
C PHE A 34 2.97 -14.54 -0.47
N ARG A 35 3.73 -15.43 -1.10
CA ARG A 35 3.58 -16.87 -0.93
C ARG A 35 4.01 -17.38 0.44
N ARG A 36 5.08 -16.82 1.03
CA ARG A 36 5.72 -17.38 2.23
C ARG A 36 5.57 -16.54 3.48
N HIS A 37 5.49 -15.22 3.34
CA HIS A 37 5.62 -14.30 4.48
C HIS A 37 4.39 -13.45 4.75
N ALA A 38 3.56 -13.18 3.75
CA ALA A 38 2.42 -12.26 3.91
C ALA A 38 1.45 -12.74 5.00
N LEU A 39 1.02 -14.00 4.94
CA LEU A 39 0.10 -14.55 5.93
C LEU A 39 0.73 -14.71 7.32
N PRO A 40 1.93 -15.29 7.51
CA PRO A 40 2.57 -15.35 8.82
C PRO A 40 2.81 -13.97 9.44
N ASN A 41 3.24 -12.99 8.66
CA ASN A 41 3.44 -11.62 9.16
C ASN A 41 2.12 -10.96 9.55
N ASP A 42 1.05 -11.19 8.80
CA ASP A 42 -0.28 -10.71 9.13
C ASP A 42 -0.79 -11.31 10.44
N GLN A 43 -0.68 -12.61 10.61
CA GLN A 43 -1.06 -13.32 11.82
C GLN A 43 -0.22 -12.92 13.05
N GLY A 44 1.07 -12.67 12.83
CA GLY A 44 2.00 -12.17 13.85
C GLY A 44 1.90 -10.66 14.12
N ASN A 45 1.00 -9.96 13.47
CA ASN A 45 0.82 -8.51 13.58
C ASN A 45 2.11 -7.69 13.26
N VAL A 46 2.99 -8.26 12.45
CA VAL A 46 4.23 -7.63 11.99
C VAL A 46 3.96 -6.66 10.84
N GLY A 47 3.03 -7.03 9.96
CA GLY A 47 2.57 -6.21 8.86
C GLY A 47 1.28 -6.79 8.31
N LEU A 48 0.21 -6.01 8.35
CA LEU A 48 -1.11 -6.44 7.90
C LEU A 48 -1.16 -6.47 6.38
N ALA A 49 -1.62 -7.56 5.81
CA ALA A 49 -1.74 -7.73 4.37
C ALA A 49 -3.21 -7.64 3.92
N TYR A 50 -3.47 -6.76 2.97
CA TYR A 50 -4.78 -6.56 2.36
C TYR A 50 -4.72 -7.01 0.90
N VAL A 51 -5.72 -7.77 0.49
CA VAL A 51 -5.81 -8.38 -0.84
C VAL A 51 -7.08 -7.93 -1.56
N VAL A 52 -7.03 -7.95 -2.89
CA VAL A 52 -8.17 -7.77 -3.78
C VAL A 52 -8.49 -9.12 -4.40
N ASP A 53 -9.74 -9.56 -4.26
CA ASP A 53 -10.24 -10.77 -4.89
C ASP A 53 -10.51 -10.55 -6.39
N ALA A 54 -10.20 -11.57 -7.18
CA ALA A 54 -10.62 -11.65 -8.56
C ALA A 54 -12.13 -11.83 -8.67
N SER A 55 -12.74 -11.28 -9.71
CA SER A 55 -14.13 -11.59 -10.04
C SER A 55 -14.28 -13.05 -10.51
N ALA A 56 -15.51 -13.56 -10.53
CA ALA A 56 -15.79 -14.89 -11.06
C ALA A 56 -15.37 -15.02 -12.54
N ASP A 57 -15.55 -13.95 -13.32
CA ASP A 57 -15.14 -13.90 -14.72
C ASP A 57 -13.61 -13.91 -14.87
N ASP A 58 -12.88 -13.22 -13.99
CA ASP A 58 -11.44 -13.24 -13.97
C ASP A 58 -10.90 -14.64 -13.66
N VAL A 59 -11.48 -15.32 -12.68
CA VAL A 59 -11.08 -16.68 -12.33
C VAL A 59 -11.39 -17.65 -13.49
N ALA A 60 -12.54 -17.50 -14.15
CA ALA A 60 -12.90 -18.27 -15.33
C ALA A 60 -11.94 -18.00 -16.51
N ALA A 61 -11.39 -16.79 -16.60
CA ALA A 61 -10.35 -16.43 -17.57
C ALA A 61 -8.93 -16.87 -17.18
N GLY A 62 -8.75 -17.55 -16.04
CA GLY A 62 -7.48 -18.12 -15.60
C GLY A 62 -6.64 -17.22 -14.70
N LEU A 63 -7.22 -16.15 -14.15
CA LEU A 63 -6.55 -15.33 -13.14
C LEU A 63 -6.56 -16.06 -11.78
N PRO A 64 -5.60 -15.76 -10.90
CA PRO A 64 -5.63 -16.27 -9.53
C PRO A 64 -6.79 -15.63 -8.75
N THR A 65 -7.17 -16.25 -7.64
CA THR A 65 -8.24 -15.73 -6.77
C THR A 65 -7.88 -14.40 -6.12
N VAL A 66 -6.60 -14.12 -5.93
CA VAL A 66 -6.08 -12.80 -5.49
C VAL A 66 -5.35 -12.15 -6.65
N ILE A 67 -5.73 -10.93 -7.02
CA ILE A 67 -5.17 -10.20 -8.15
C ILE A 67 -4.30 -9.01 -7.76
N ALA A 68 -4.34 -8.59 -6.49
CA ALA A 68 -3.50 -7.50 -5.99
C ALA A 68 -3.40 -7.57 -4.47
N PHE A 69 -2.32 -7.02 -3.90
CA PHE A 69 -2.17 -6.89 -2.46
C PHE A 69 -1.29 -5.70 -2.08
N TYR A 70 -1.41 -5.26 -0.84
CA TYR A 70 -0.47 -4.36 -0.19
C TYR A 70 -0.30 -4.72 1.28
N THR A 71 0.76 -4.21 1.91
CA THR A 71 1.01 -4.39 3.34
C THR A 71 1.08 -3.07 4.07
N LEU A 72 0.50 -3.04 5.27
CA LEU A 72 0.57 -1.92 6.21
C LEU A 72 1.29 -2.33 7.48
N SER A 73 2.21 -1.51 7.94
CA SER A 73 2.86 -1.62 9.23
C SER A 73 3.14 -0.24 9.81
N MET A 74 3.60 -0.19 11.05
CA MET A 74 4.10 1.03 11.67
C MET A 74 5.62 1.13 11.51
N ALA A 75 6.10 2.34 11.34
CA ALA A 75 7.52 2.67 11.33
C ALA A 75 7.75 3.91 12.17
N ALA A 76 9.00 4.29 12.36
CA ALA A 76 9.38 5.53 13.00
C ALA A 76 10.37 6.31 12.13
N VAL A 77 10.20 7.61 12.10
CA VAL A 77 11.11 8.54 11.40
C VAL A 77 11.66 9.58 12.37
N VAL A 78 12.87 10.03 12.14
CA VAL A 78 13.46 11.16 12.86
C VAL A 78 13.38 12.43 12.01
N SER A 79 13.41 13.60 12.64
CA SER A 79 13.25 14.88 11.95
C SER A 79 14.28 15.10 10.83
N ALA A 80 15.47 14.50 10.93
CA ALA A 80 16.50 14.57 9.89
C ALA A 80 16.09 13.86 8.59
N ASP A 81 15.26 12.79 8.69
CA ASP A 81 14.83 12.00 7.53
C ASP A 81 13.64 12.63 6.81
N VAL A 82 12.89 13.49 7.52
CA VAL A 82 11.67 14.12 6.98
C VAL A 82 11.98 15.43 6.25
N GLY A 83 13.17 15.99 6.46
CA GLY A 83 13.72 17.13 5.74
C GLY A 83 12.81 18.36 5.67
N SER A 84 12.95 19.13 4.58
CA SER A 84 12.19 20.35 4.29
C SER A 84 10.73 20.10 3.88
N VAL A 85 10.28 18.86 3.93
CA VAL A 85 8.95 18.43 3.48
C VAL A 85 7.85 18.86 4.45
N MET A 86 8.16 19.05 5.72
CA MET A 86 7.22 19.54 6.71
C MET A 86 7.63 20.92 7.22
N GLU A 87 6.86 21.95 6.94
CA GLU A 87 7.07 23.32 7.40
C GLU A 87 6.98 23.49 8.93
N LYS A 88 6.60 22.43 9.66
CA LYS A 88 6.49 22.44 11.12
C LYS A 88 7.80 22.04 11.78
N LYS A 89 8.15 22.72 12.88
CA LYS A 89 9.22 22.26 13.77
C LYS A 89 8.83 20.90 14.36
N LEU A 90 9.45 19.83 13.87
CA LEU A 90 9.25 18.49 14.35
C LEU A 90 10.06 18.19 15.61
N PRO A 91 9.56 17.33 16.50
CA PRO A 91 10.33 16.84 17.63
C PRO A 91 11.62 16.14 17.19
N ARG A 92 12.61 16.10 18.07
CA ARG A 92 13.89 15.41 17.80
C ARG A 92 13.87 13.91 18.10
N TYR A 93 12.79 13.40 18.70
CA TYR A 93 12.61 11.98 18.97
C TYR A 93 11.91 11.28 17.78
N PRO A 94 12.02 9.94 17.67
CA PRO A 94 11.34 9.18 16.62
C PRO A 94 9.84 9.36 16.66
N MET A 95 9.25 9.67 15.49
CA MET A 95 7.81 9.90 15.33
C MET A 95 7.17 8.76 14.59
N PRO A 96 5.95 8.34 15.01
CA PRO A 96 5.26 7.23 14.38
C PRO A 96 4.74 7.61 13.00
N VAL A 97 4.95 6.72 12.04
CA VAL A 97 4.40 6.79 10.69
C VAL A 97 3.85 5.44 10.28
N ALA A 98 2.89 5.44 9.37
CA ALA A 98 2.46 4.21 8.71
C ALA A 98 3.37 3.91 7.50
N LEU A 99 3.67 2.65 7.29
CA LEU A 99 4.49 2.17 6.18
C LEU A 99 3.65 1.28 5.26
N ILE A 100 3.51 1.67 4.00
CA ILE A 100 3.09 0.78 2.92
C ILE A 100 4.36 0.11 2.42
N GLY A 101 4.64 -1.08 2.94
CA GLY A 101 5.91 -1.76 2.71
C GLY A 101 5.99 -2.54 1.40
N ARG A 102 4.84 -2.98 0.90
CA ARG A 102 4.72 -3.75 -0.34
C ARG A 102 3.39 -3.44 -1.00
N LEU A 103 3.42 -3.31 -2.32
CA LEU A 103 2.23 -3.14 -3.14
C LEU A 103 2.50 -3.81 -4.48
N ALA A 104 1.63 -4.73 -4.87
CA ALA A 104 1.79 -5.47 -6.10
C ALA A 104 0.46 -5.84 -6.75
N VAL A 105 0.45 -5.89 -8.07
CA VAL A 105 -0.67 -6.31 -8.91
C VAL A 105 -0.23 -7.49 -9.75
N ASP A 106 -1.07 -8.52 -9.84
CA ASP A 106 -0.82 -9.68 -10.69
C ASP A 106 -0.64 -9.26 -12.16
N ASP A 107 0.32 -9.88 -12.84
CA ASP A 107 0.66 -9.55 -14.22
C ASP A 107 -0.54 -9.61 -15.17
N ARG A 108 -1.46 -10.54 -14.92
CA ARG A 108 -2.67 -10.76 -15.73
C ARG A 108 -3.78 -9.74 -15.46
N ALA A 109 -3.66 -8.98 -14.35
CA ALA A 109 -4.63 -7.96 -13.93
C ALA A 109 -4.12 -6.53 -14.14
N ARG A 110 -2.99 -6.34 -14.81
CA ARG A 110 -2.44 -5.00 -15.09
C ARG A 110 -3.37 -4.16 -15.97
N GLY A 111 -3.20 -2.84 -15.93
CA GLY A 111 -3.96 -1.89 -16.74
C GLY A 111 -5.36 -1.56 -16.20
N ARG A 112 -5.72 -2.03 -15.01
CA ARG A 112 -7.03 -1.83 -14.38
C ARG A 112 -7.01 -0.77 -13.26
N ARG A 113 -5.94 -0.01 -13.12
CA ARG A 113 -5.73 0.98 -12.04
C ARG A 113 -5.80 0.37 -10.62
N LEU A 114 -5.52 -0.92 -10.48
CA LEU A 114 -5.54 -1.62 -9.20
C LEU A 114 -4.51 -1.05 -8.22
N GLY A 115 -3.31 -0.70 -8.68
CA GLY A 115 -2.29 -0.10 -7.84
C GLY A 115 -2.74 1.23 -7.22
N GLU A 116 -3.43 2.07 -7.98
CA GLU A 116 -4.04 3.31 -7.48
C GLU A 116 -5.13 3.02 -6.46
N ALA A 117 -6.02 2.08 -6.75
CA ALA A 117 -7.09 1.69 -5.84
C ALA A 117 -6.54 1.14 -4.51
N LEU A 118 -5.48 0.32 -4.55
CA LEU A 118 -4.80 -0.17 -3.36
C LEU A 118 -4.20 0.96 -2.52
N LEU A 119 -3.56 1.92 -3.18
CA LEU A 119 -2.95 3.05 -2.50
C LEU A 119 -4.00 3.92 -1.82
N LEU A 120 -5.11 4.21 -2.49
CA LEU A 120 -6.23 4.97 -1.92
C LEU A 120 -6.87 4.24 -0.73
N ASP A 121 -7.05 2.93 -0.82
CA ASP A 121 -7.55 2.12 0.30
C ASP A 121 -6.59 2.16 1.50
N ALA A 122 -5.29 2.04 1.26
CA ALA A 122 -4.28 2.15 2.30
C ALA A 122 -4.28 3.53 2.97
N LEU A 123 -4.36 4.61 2.19
CA LEU A 123 -4.46 5.99 2.69
C LEU A 123 -5.71 6.16 3.55
N TYR A 124 -6.86 5.68 3.11
CA TYR A 124 -8.09 5.74 3.86
C TYR A 124 -7.99 5.03 5.22
N ARG A 125 -7.44 3.80 5.24
CA ARG A 125 -7.24 3.03 6.48
C ARG A 125 -6.30 3.72 7.45
N VAL A 126 -5.21 4.27 6.96
CA VAL A 126 -4.23 4.98 7.81
C VAL A 126 -4.82 6.27 8.36
N THR A 127 -5.57 7.03 7.57
CA THR A 127 -6.24 8.25 8.04
C THR A 127 -7.24 7.94 9.16
N ALA A 128 -8.05 6.90 8.99
CA ALA A 128 -8.98 6.45 10.02
C ALA A 128 -8.25 5.97 11.31
N ALA A 129 -7.14 5.26 11.16
CA ALA A 129 -6.34 4.83 12.31
C ALA A 129 -5.65 6.00 13.01
N ALA A 130 -5.25 7.03 12.30
CA ALA A 130 -4.59 8.22 12.85
C ALA A 130 -5.50 9.06 13.76
N GLU A 131 -6.82 8.90 13.66
CA GLU A 131 -7.77 9.50 14.60
C GLU A 131 -7.78 8.80 15.97
N ILE A 132 -7.27 7.57 16.03
CA ILE A 132 -7.26 6.74 17.24
C ILE A 132 -5.87 6.70 17.86
N VAL A 133 -4.83 6.64 17.03
CA VAL A 133 -3.43 6.59 17.46
C VAL A 133 -2.62 7.65 16.73
N GLY A 134 -1.61 8.20 17.41
CA GLY A 134 -0.72 9.19 16.79
C GLY A 134 -0.04 8.62 15.55
N CYS A 135 -0.17 9.29 14.41
CA CYS A 135 0.49 8.95 13.16
C CYS A 135 0.80 10.23 12.40
N LEU A 136 2.07 10.51 12.20
CA LEU A 136 2.53 11.74 11.55
C LEU A 136 2.23 11.76 10.06
N GLY A 137 2.33 10.60 9.40
CA GLY A 137 2.19 10.49 7.97
C GLY A 137 2.34 9.06 7.47
N ILE A 138 2.45 8.91 6.16
CA ILE A 138 2.59 7.62 5.47
C ILE A 138 3.87 7.62 4.67
N ILE A 139 4.63 6.54 4.78
CA ILE A 139 5.78 6.25 3.93
C ILE A 139 5.38 5.13 2.97
N VAL A 140 5.69 5.30 1.71
CA VAL A 140 5.55 4.24 0.70
C VAL A 140 6.95 3.78 0.32
N ASP A 141 7.28 2.52 0.61
CA ASP A 141 8.52 1.88 0.16
C ASP A 141 8.31 1.33 -1.26
N ALA A 142 8.48 2.20 -2.24
CA ALA A 142 8.41 1.83 -3.65
C ALA A 142 9.77 1.27 -4.09
N LYS A 143 9.91 -0.05 -4.06
CA LYS A 143 11.08 -0.74 -4.66
C LYS A 143 10.82 -1.01 -6.14
N ASP A 144 10.80 0.03 -6.94
CA ASP A 144 10.94 -0.11 -8.39
C ASP A 144 12.38 0.21 -8.80
N GLU A 145 12.92 -0.56 -9.72
CA GLU A 145 14.22 -0.32 -10.33
C GLU A 145 14.31 1.07 -11.00
N ASP A 146 13.16 1.69 -11.28
CA ASP A 146 13.05 3.01 -11.90
C ASP A 146 12.62 4.12 -10.93
N GLY A 147 12.33 3.85 -9.68
CA GLY A 147 11.93 4.86 -8.69
C GLY A 147 10.64 5.62 -9.04
N LYS A 148 9.88 5.15 -10.03
CA LYS A 148 8.63 5.76 -10.45
C LYS A 148 7.45 5.10 -9.73
N LEU A 149 6.84 5.89 -8.84
CA LEU A 149 5.45 5.63 -8.44
C LEU A 149 4.52 5.85 -9.63
N PRO A 150 3.40 5.10 -9.72
CA PRO A 150 2.36 5.42 -10.69
C PRO A 150 1.96 6.89 -10.54
N ASP A 151 1.73 7.58 -11.67
CA ASP A 151 1.23 8.95 -11.69
C ASP A 151 -0.17 8.99 -11.09
N VAL A 152 -0.23 9.11 -9.78
CA VAL A 152 -1.46 9.38 -9.06
C VAL A 152 -1.49 10.88 -8.79
N ASN A 153 -2.49 11.55 -9.33
CA ASN A 153 -2.68 12.97 -9.13
C ASN A 153 -3.13 13.20 -7.67
N TYR A 154 -2.17 13.43 -6.79
CA TYR A 154 -2.41 13.69 -5.37
C TYR A 154 -2.82 15.15 -5.16
N PRO A 155 -3.81 15.43 -4.31
CA PRO A 155 -4.29 16.80 -4.09
C PRO A 155 -3.33 17.70 -3.29
N HIS A 156 -2.13 17.24 -2.91
CA HIS A 156 -1.14 18.08 -2.24
C HIS A 156 0.31 17.80 -2.66
N PRO A 157 1.07 18.85 -3.02
CA PRO A 157 2.45 18.74 -3.45
C PRO A 157 3.40 18.92 -2.27
N SER A 158 3.80 17.90 -1.61
CA SER A 158 5.08 17.90 -0.89
C SER A 158 5.34 16.60 -0.16
N CYS A 159 6.14 15.75 -0.77
CA CYS A 159 7.01 14.82 -0.07
C CYS A 159 7.87 14.02 -1.03
N CYS A 160 9.14 14.30 -1.08
CA CYS A 160 10.13 13.50 -1.79
C CYS A 160 11.24 13.07 -0.84
N LEU A 161 11.26 11.79 -0.57
CA LEU A 161 12.47 11.02 -0.29
C LEU A 161 12.37 9.80 -1.20
N SER A 162 13.41 9.04 -1.43
CA SER A 162 13.36 7.73 -2.12
C SER A 162 12.33 6.76 -1.49
N SER A 163 11.73 7.20 -0.38
CA SER A 163 10.50 6.76 0.26
C SER A 163 9.62 7.99 0.39
N LYS A 164 8.44 8.06 -0.24
CA LYS A 164 7.57 9.24 -0.18
C LYS A 164 6.81 9.26 1.14
N CYS A 165 6.97 10.34 1.91
CA CYS A 165 6.23 10.59 3.15
C CYS A 165 5.03 11.50 2.86
N TYR A 166 3.84 11.12 3.27
CA TYR A 166 2.61 11.89 3.14
C TYR A 166 2.14 12.31 4.52
N PRO A 167 2.11 13.63 4.85
CA PRO A 167 1.58 14.08 6.13
C PRO A 167 0.08 13.87 6.19
N ILE A 168 -0.39 13.40 7.33
CA ILE A 168 -1.82 13.37 7.65
C ILE A 168 -2.16 14.72 8.25
N SER A 169 -2.91 15.56 7.53
CA SER A 169 -3.43 16.81 8.10
C SER A 169 -4.73 16.51 8.82
N SER A 170 -4.75 16.75 10.13
CA SER A 170 -5.99 16.88 10.88
C SER A 170 -6.70 18.18 10.46
N SER A 171 -7.90 18.05 10.00
CA SER A 171 -8.83 19.18 9.80
C SER A 171 -9.25 19.78 11.13
#